data_c60275dcf0fb8f563154bac37cb6fc7d
#
_entry.id   c60275dcf0fb8f563154bac37cb6fc7d
#
_cell.length_a   1.000
_cell.length_b   1.000
_cell.length_c   1.000
_cell.angle_alpha   90.00
_cell.angle_beta   90.00
_cell.angle_gamma   90.00
#
_symmetry.space_group_name_H-M   'P 1'
#
loop_
_entity.id
_entity.type
_entity.pdbx_description
1 polymer ?
#
loop_
_entity_poly.entity_id
_entity_poly.type
_entity_poly.pdbx_seq_one_letter_code
_entity_poly.pdbx_strand_id
1 'polypeptide(L)'
;MKKTAAVTSLGKNLMITVTLLFALFAGTFIIFQYSRERSYRINLIDTKLQGFNNDIRILASKQDTAGYREIAVREDVRVTVMDNAGRVRYDSMAGETGSLPDHSGRKEIREAMETGRGFSLKRESETVGGLWLYSATAYPEDGIIVRTSHKYDVNLANMLVSDKGYLWTAILLSIILLFIFYRHIRRISLNITNLRKFAGLAASGQDISNSDIPFTDDELGGISSEIVHLYAKLQNSEDDKTRLKRQLTQNAAHELRTPVSSIRGYIETVLDNPDMDRKTMQGFLERCRAQ
;
A
#
# COMPACT_ATOMS: atom_id res chain seq x y z
N MET A 1 31.54 3.67 14.96
CA MET A 1 30.31 4.46 14.79
C MET A 1 29.85 4.32 13.34
N LYS A 2 28.81 3.50 13.07
CA LYS A 2 28.22 3.39 11.73
C LYS A 2 27.50 4.70 11.40
N LYS A 3 28.05 5.53 10.50
CA LYS A 3 27.33 6.65 9.91
C LYS A 3 26.08 6.08 9.24
N THR A 4 24.91 6.39 9.78
CA THR A 4 23.63 6.13 9.14
C THR A 4 23.63 6.87 7.81
N ALA A 5 23.76 6.12 6.70
CA ALA A 5 23.71 6.69 5.36
C ALA A 5 22.35 7.41 5.23
N ALA A 6 22.40 8.72 4.95
CA ALA A 6 21.23 9.53 4.74
C ALA A 6 20.46 8.96 3.54
N VAL A 7 19.17 8.69 3.73
CA VAL A 7 18.27 8.26 2.65
C VAL A 7 18.29 9.35 1.58
N THR A 8 18.52 8.99 0.33
CA THR A 8 18.52 9.93 -0.81
C THR A 8 17.18 10.66 -0.91
N SER A 9 17.15 11.82 -1.57
CA SER A 9 15.92 12.58 -1.82
C SER A 9 14.83 11.71 -2.50
N LEU A 10 15.23 10.84 -3.42
CA LEU A 10 14.35 9.86 -4.08
C LEU A 10 13.75 8.88 -3.06
N GLY A 11 14.56 8.28 -2.20
CA GLY A 11 14.08 7.35 -1.17
C GLY A 11 13.17 8.03 -0.14
N LYS A 12 13.44 9.30 0.21
CA LYS A 12 12.55 10.09 1.07
C LYS A 12 11.18 10.34 0.41
N ASN A 13 11.18 10.80 -0.83
CA ASN A 13 9.93 11.09 -1.55
C ASN A 13 9.12 9.81 -1.74
N LEU A 14 9.75 8.70 -2.14
CA LEU A 14 9.08 7.40 -2.27
C LEU A 14 8.48 6.94 -0.94
N MET A 15 9.23 7.06 0.15
CA MET A 15 8.75 6.70 1.49
C MET A 15 7.55 7.56 1.91
N ILE A 16 7.59 8.88 1.71
CA ILE A 16 6.49 9.79 2.01
C ILE A 16 5.25 9.41 1.18
N THR A 17 5.41 9.21 -0.13
CA THR A 17 4.31 8.86 -1.03
C THR A 17 3.65 7.54 -0.61
N VAL A 18 4.43 6.49 -0.36
CA VAL A 18 3.92 5.19 0.08
C VAL A 18 3.22 5.30 1.44
N THR A 19 3.80 6.05 2.39
CA THR A 19 3.19 6.26 3.71
C THR A 19 1.86 7.00 3.61
N LEU A 20 1.77 8.04 2.76
CA LEU A 20 0.53 8.80 2.53
C LEU A 20 -0.55 7.93 1.87
N LEU A 21 -0.20 7.18 0.83
CA LEU A 21 -1.13 6.25 0.17
C LEU A 21 -1.65 5.19 1.15
N PHE A 22 -0.76 4.65 1.96
CA PHE A 22 -1.12 3.66 2.97
C PHE A 22 -2.02 4.26 4.07
N ALA A 23 -1.71 5.46 4.56
CA ALA A 23 -2.53 6.15 5.55
C ALA A 23 -3.93 6.47 4.99
N LEU A 24 -4.02 6.88 3.72
CA LEU A 24 -5.30 7.11 3.04
C LEU A 24 -6.11 5.81 2.93
N PHE A 25 -5.47 4.72 2.50
CA PHE A 25 -6.12 3.41 2.40
C PHE A 25 -6.58 2.90 3.77
N ALA A 26 -5.72 2.95 4.78
CA ALA A 26 -6.06 2.52 6.14
C ALA A 26 -7.20 3.36 6.73
N GLY A 27 -7.19 4.68 6.53
CA GLY A 27 -8.24 5.58 6.98
C GLY A 27 -9.60 5.27 6.33
N THR A 28 -9.62 5.11 5.00
CA THR A 28 -10.84 4.75 4.27
C THR A 28 -11.36 3.37 4.68
N PHE A 29 -10.47 2.39 4.84
CA PHE A 29 -10.83 1.05 5.29
C PHE A 29 -11.43 1.05 6.71
N ILE A 30 -10.84 1.80 7.65
CA ILE A 30 -11.37 1.92 9.02
C ILE A 30 -12.76 2.56 9.02
N ILE A 31 -12.96 3.64 8.25
CA ILE A 31 -14.26 4.31 8.13
C ILE A 31 -15.30 3.35 7.54
N PHE A 32 -14.95 2.64 6.47
CA PHE A 32 -15.80 1.65 5.84
C PHE A 32 -16.18 0.52 6.81
N GLN A 33 -15.20 -0.03 7.51
CA GLN A 33 -15.42 -1.12 8.47
C GLN A 33 -16.29 -0.68 9.65
N TYR A 34 -16.04 0.53 10.17
CA TYR A 34 -16.87 1.11 11.22
C TYR A 34 -18.33 1.29 10.79
N SER A 35 -18.55 1.83 9.59
CA SER A 35 -19.89 2.02 9.03
C SER A 35 -20.61 0.68 8.82
N ARG A 36 -19.90 -0.31 8.28
CA ARG A 36 -20.43 -1.66 8.04
C ARG A 36 -20.81 -2.37 9.33
N GLU A 37 -19.94 -2.34 10.33
CA GLU A 37 -20.16 -2.95 11.63
C GLU A 37 -21.37 -2.34 12.34
N ARG A 38 -21.46 -1.00 12.33
CA ARG A 38 -22.61 -0.29 12.90
C ARG A 38 -23.92 -0.69 12.21
N SER A 39 -23.95 -0.72 10.89
CA SER A 39 -25.13 -1.14 10.12
C SER A 39 -25.50 -2.58 10.43
N TYR A 40 -24.52 -3.47 10.53
CA TYR A 40 -24.76 -4.87 10.88
C TYR A 40 -25.40 -5.02 12.26
N ARG A 41 -24.93 -4.32 13.28
CA ARG A 41 -25.48 -4.35 14.64
C ARG A 41 -26.90 -3.78 14.69
N ILE A 42 -27.15 -2.68 13.98
CA ILE A 42 -28.49 -2.11 13.85
C ILE A 42 -29.45 -3.13 13.23
N ASN A 43 -29.06 -3.76 12.13
CA ASN A 43 -29.87 -4.77 11.46
C ASN A 43 -30.11 -6.00 12.35
N LEU A 44 -29.13 -6.40 13.14
CA LEU A 44 -29.28 -7.53 14.09
C LEU A 44 -30.36 -7.23 15.15
N ILE A 45 -30.34 -6.00 15.71
CA ILE A 45 -31.36 -5.58 16.70
C ILE A 45 -32.72 -5.47 16.04
N ASP A 46 -32.81 -4.88 14.84
CA ASP A 46 -34.09 -4.79 14.10
C ASP A 46 -34.63 -6.18 13.82
N THR A 47 -33.83 -7.12 13.34
CA THR A 47 -34.21 -8.51 13.07
C THR A 47 -34.76 -9.19 14.34
N LYS A 48 -34.10 -8.97 15.48
CA LYS A 48 -34.57 -9.50 16.77
C LYS A 48 -35.93 -8.93 17.15
N LEU A 49 -36.14 -7.62 17.00
CA LEU A 49 -37.42 -6.96 17.28
C LEU A 49 -38.52 -7.42 16.30
N GLN A 50 -38.21 -7.65 15.04
CA GLN A 50 -39.13 -8.21 14.06
C GLN A 50 -39.55 -9.65 14.43
N GLY A 51 -38.62 -10.44 15.01
CA GLY A 51 -38.96 -11.74 15.60
C GLY A 51 -40.03 -11.60 16.66
N PHE A 52 -39.89 -10.64 17.58
CA PHE A 52 -40.95 -10.37 18.60
C PHE A 52 -42.23 -9.87 17.97
N ASN A 53 -42.18 -9.03 16.92
CA ASN A 53 -43.38 -8.61 16.21
C ASN A 53 -44.16 -9.82 15.65
N ASN A 54 -43.46 -10.84 15.11
CA ASN A 54 -44.08 -12.04 14.63
C ASN A 54 -44.68 -12.92 15.76
N ASP A 55 -43.99 -13.04 16.86
CA ASP A 55 -44.51 -13.78 18.04
C ASP A 55 -45.81 -13.10 18.57
N ILE A 56 -45.80 -11.77 18.64
CA ILE A 56 -46.96 -10.98 19.05
C ILE A 56 -48.12 -11.14 18.05
N ARG A 57 -47.84 -11.21 16.74
CA ARG A 57 -48.86 -11.52 15.71
C ARG A 57 -49.57 -12.84 16.01
N ILE A 58 -48.81 -13.89 16.35
CA ILE A 58 -49.37 -15.20 16.68
C ILE A 58 -50.27 -15.14 17.92
N LEU A 59 -49.87 -14.36 18.93
CA LEU A 59 -50.69 -14.14 20.12
C LEU A 59 -51.94 -13.30 19.82
N ALA A 60 -51.83 -12.33 18.90
CA ALA A 60 -52.95 -11.49 18.46
C ALA A 60 -54.07 -12.32 17.81
N SER A 61 -53.68 -13.31 17.00
CA SER A 61 -54.66 -14.23 16.39
C SER A 61 -55.45 -15.05 17.44
N LYS A 62 -54.89 -15.24 18.64
CA LYS A 62 -55.48 -15.94 19.78
C LYS A 62 -56.18 -15.00 20.77
N GLN A 63 -56.11 -13.68 20.54
CA GLN A 63 -56.62 -12.63 21.47
C GLN A 63 -55.95 -12.68 22.86
N ASP A 64 -54.70 -13.16 22.92
CA ASP A 64 -53.96 -13.34 24.17
C ASP A 64 -53.17 -12.07 24.53
N THR A 65 -53.81 -11.13 25.18
CA THR A 65 -53.18 -9.89 25.64
C THR A 65 -52.24 -10.11 26.83
N ALA A 66 -52.38 -11.17 27.61
CA ALA A 66 -51.46 -11.52 28.67
C ALA A 66 -50.09 -11.93 28.14
N GLY A 67 -50.06 -12.66 27.03
CA GLY A 67 -48.83 -13.04 26.30
C GLY A 67 -48.08 -11.83 25.77
N TYR A 68 -48.72 -10.74 25.37
CA TYR A 68 -47.99 -9.51 24.96
C TYR A 68 -47.22 -8.91 26.12
N ARG A 69 -47.83 -8.91 27.32
CA ARG A 69 -47.18 -8.39 28.54
C ARG A 69 -46.05 -9.27 28.98
N GLU A 70 -46.18 -10.58 28.86
CA GLU A 70 -45.12 -11.53 29.16
C GLU A 70 -43.85 -11.28 28.28
N ILE A 71 -44.04 -11.15 26.97
CA ILE A 71 -42.97 -10.82 26.04
C ILE A 71 -42.34 -9.46 26.40
N ALA A 72 -43.15 -8.45 26.67
CA ALA A 72 -42.68 -7.11 27.00
C ALA A 72 -41.80 -7.11 28.24
N VAL A 73 -42.17 -7.86 29.27
CA VAL A 73 -41.37 -7.95 30.52
C VAL A 73 -40.14 -8.82 30.37
N ARG A 74 -40.28 -9.99 29.74
CA ARG A 74 -39.17 -10.94 29.57
C ARG A 74 -38.04 -10.39 28.74
N GLU A 75 -38.39 -9.69 27.64
CA GLU A 75 -37.39 -9.18 26.67
C GLU A 75 -37.06 -7.69 26.87
N ASP A 76 -37.61 -7.06 27.91
CA ASP A 76 -37.46 -5.62 28.22
C ASP A 76 -37.77 -4.72 26.99
N VAL A 77 -38.87 -5.01 26.32
CA VAL A 77 -39.34 -4.26 25.16
C VAL A 77 -40.74 -3.68 25.41
N ARG A 78 -41.02 -2.53 24.81
CA ARG A 78 -42.34 -1.99 24.74
C ARG A 78 -43.07 -2.57 23.51
N VAL A 79 -44.22 -3.12 23.73
CA VAL A 79 -45.11 -3.70 22.69
C VAL A 79 -46.25 -2.75 22.43
N THR A 80 -46.52 -2.45 21.15
CA THR A 80 -47.67 -1.68 20.70
C THR A 80 -48.34 -2.42 19.56
N VAL A 81 -49.63 -2.71 19.67
CA VAL A 81 -50.45 -3.32 18.61
C VAL A 81 -51.43 -2.26 18.10
N MET A 82 -51.49 -2.11 16.78
CA MET A 82 -52.31 -1.11 16.08
C MET A 82 -53.15 -1.75 15.03
N ASP A 83 -54.20 -1.06 14.60
CA ASP A 83 -54.96 -1.43 13.41
C ASP A 83 -54.23 -0.98 12.13
N ASN A 84 -54.77 -1.37 10.95
CA ASN A 84 -54.19 -0.99 9.64
C ASN A 84 -54.15 0.53 9.39
N ALA A 85 -54.89 1.32 10.15
CA ALA A 85 -54.86 2.77 10.06
C ALA A 85 -53.88 3.40 11.03
N GLY A 86 -53.08 2.60 11.78
CA GLY A 86 -52.09 3.11 12.76
C GLY A 86 -52.69 3.53 14.10
N ARG A 87 -53.95 3.28 14.36
CA ARG A 87 -54.60 3.57 15.64
C ARG A 87 -54.23 2.49 16.65
N VAL A 88 -53.76 2.90 17.83
CA VAL A 88 -53.29 1.98 18.86
C VAL A 88 -54.47 1.25 19.51
N ARG A 89 -54.37 -0.10 19.56
CA ARG A 89 -55.30 -0.99 20.26
C ARG A 89 -54.74 -1.44 21.60
N TYR A 90 -53.46 -1.64 21.67
CA TYR A 90 -52.75 -2.08 22.88
C TYR A 90 -51.37 -1.43 22.98
N ASP A 91 -50.96 -1.07 24.19
CA ASP A 91 -49.62 -0.63 24.48
C ASP A 91 -49.19 -1.14 25.86
N SER A 92 -48.11 -1.87 25.96
CA SER A 92 -47.67 -2.54 27.19
C SER A 92 -47.31 -1.57 28.33
N MET A 93 -47.04 -0.30 28.03
CA MET A 93 -46.77 0.71 29.05
C MET A 93 -48.00 1.57 29.43
N ALA A 94 -48.97 1.67 28.52
CA ALA A 94 -50.18 2.48 28.78
C ALA A 94 -51.45 1.63 29.10
N GLY A 95 -51.37 0.30 28.88
CA GLY A 95 -52.49 -0.63 29.12
C GLY A 95 -53.52 -0.58 27.99
N GLU A 96 -54.68 -1.20 28.25
CA GLU A 96 -55.84 -1.17 27.36
C GLU A 96 -56.66 0.11 27.61
N THR A 97 -56.36 1.20 26.91
CA THR A 97 -57.12 2.43 27.06
C THR A 97 -57.54 3.02 25.74
N GLY A 98 -58.83 3.31 25.62
CA GLY A 98 -59.50 3.77 24.37
C GLY A 98 -59.16 5.18 23.88
N SER A 99 -58.09 5.82 24.36
CA SER A 99 -57.68 7.16 23.96
C SER A 99 -56.19 7.27 23.69
N LEU A 100 -55.55 6.24 23.11
CA LEU A 100 -54.16 6.32 22.77
C LEU A 100 -53.98 7.16 21.48
N PRO A 101 -52.94 8.00 21.39
CA PRO A 101 -52.72 8.88 20.26
C PRO A 101 -52.54 8.09 18.96
N ASP A 102 -52.99 8.66 17.86
CA ASP A 102 -52.75 8.14 16.50
C ASP A 102 -51.26 8.10 16.18
N HIS A 103 -50.76 6.94 15.78
CA HIS A 103 -49.38 6.73 15.43
C HIS A 103 -49.13 6.66 13.90
N SER A 104 -50.13 6.84 13.07
CA SER A 104 -50.07 6.73 11.59
C SER A 104 -49.02 7.66 10.97
N GLY A 105 -48.78 8.85 11.52
CA GLY A 105 -47.82 9.82 11.06
C GLY A 105 -46.35 9.49 11.41
N ARG A 106 -46.11 8.43 12.17
CA ARG A 106 -44.75 8.08 12.61
C ARG A 106 -43.99 7.37 11.51
N LYS A 107 -42.70 7.70 11.37
CA LYS A 107 -41.83 7.21 10.27
C LYS A 107 -41.88 5.69 10.15
N GLU A 108 -41.63 4.98 11.24
CA GLU A 108 -41.61 3.51 11.25
C GLU A 108 -42.95 2.87 10.91
N ILE A 109 -44.06 3.53 11.24
CA ILE A 109 -45.42 3.03 10.91
C ILE A 109 -45.72 3.26 9.46
N ARG A 110 -45.40 4.43 8.90
CA ARG A 110 -45.59 4.75 7.48
C ARG A 110 -44.78 3.81 6.61
N GLU A 111 -43.48 3.61 6.95
CA GLU A 111 -42.64 2.65 6.24
C GLU A 111 -43.23 1.22 6.31
N ALA A 112 -43.72 0.81 7.49
CA ALA A 112 -44.35 -0.51 7.64
C ALA A 112 -45.59 -0.65 6.78
N MET A 113 -46.44 0.37 6.67
CA MET A 113 -47.64 0.37 5.80
C MET A 113 -47.26 0.28 4.31
N GLU A 114 -46.19 0.95 3.89
CA GLU A 114 -45.75 1.01 2.49
C GLU A 114 -44.95 -0.24 2.06
N THR A 115 -44.05 -0.72 2.91
CA THR A 115 -43.05 -1.76 2.56
C THR A 115 -43.21 -3.06 3.36
N GLY A 116 -44.15 -3.11 4.29
CA GLY A 116 -44.34 -4.23 5.22
C GLY A 116 -43.51 -4.12 6.49
N ARG A 117 -42.44 -3.32 6.49
CA ARG A 117 -41.53 -3.14 7.64
C ARG A 117 -41.06 -1.69 7.76
N GLY A 118 -40.90 -1.20 8.99
CA GLY A 118 -40.40 0.13 9.24
C GLY A 118 -39.52 0.17 10.48
N PHE A 119 -38.53 1.03 10.43
CA PHE A 119 -37.49 1.12 11.48
C PHE A 119 -37.15 2.57 11.80
N SER A 120 -36.94 2.86 13.09
CA SER A 120 -36.41 4.15 13.56
C SER A 120 -35.44 3.96 14.71
N LEU A 121 -34.17 4.29 14.47
CA LEU A 121 -33.08 3.99 15.41
C LEU A 121 -33.13 4.84 16.68
N LYS A 122 -33.45 6.12 16.57
CA LYS A 122 -33.32 7.07 17.69
C LYS A 122 -34.38 8.14 17.58
N ARG A 123 -35.50 7.91 18.22
CA ARG A 123 -36.62 8.85 18.23
C ARG A 123 -37.10 9.09 19.66
N GLU A 124 -37.40 10.32 20.00
CA GLU A 124 -37.99 10.69 21.26
C GLU A 124 -39.42 10.16 21.34
N SER A 125 -39.79 9.56 22.48
CA SER A 125 -41.11 9.07 22.72
C SER A 125 -42.02 10.16 23.29
N GLU A 126 -43.03 10.59 22.57
CA GLU A 126 -43.99 11.56 23.02
C GLU A 126 -44.89 11.05 24.20
N THR A 127 -45.00 9.74 24.34
CA THR A 127 -45.86 9.10 25.31
C THR A 127 -45.18 8.82 26.65
N VAL A 128 -43.89 8.40 26.61
CA VAL A 128 -43.14 7.91 27.79
C VAL A 128 -41.89 8.73 28.03
N GLY A 129 -41.55 9.62 27.11
CA GLY A 129 -40.29 10.38 27.14
C GLY A 129 -39.05 9.53 26.83
N GLY A 130 -37.93 10.20 26.62
CA GLY A 130 -36.65 9.57 26.31
C GLY A 130 -36.52 9.06 24.87
N LEU A 131 -35.33 8.57 24.56
CA LEU A 131 -34.99 8.07 23.23
C LEU A 131 -35.26 6.58 23.13
N TRP A 132 -35.87 6.17 22.02
CA TRP A 132 -36.26 4.78 21.77
C TRP A 132 -35.87 4.36 20.36
N LEU A 133 -35.61 3.06 20.22
CA LEU A 133 -35.50 2.35 18.95
C LEU A 133 -36.81 1.67 18.67
N TYR A 134 -37.33 1.81 17.47
CA TYR A 134 -38.62 1.27 17.05
C TYR A 134 -38.45 0.37 15.84
N SER A 135 -39.10 -0.81 15.89
CA SER A 135 -39.25 -1.72 14.75
C SER A 135 -40.74 -2.05 14.59
N ALA A 136 -41.30 -1.76 13.45
CA ALA A 136 -42.71 -2.01 13.12
C ALA A 136 -42.83 -3.00 11.96
N THR A 137 -43.81 -3.89 12.05
CA THR A 137 -44.15 -4.84 10.98
C THR A 137 -45.67 -4.79 10.73
N ALA A 138 -46.07 -4.55 9.49
CA ALA A 138 -47.43 -4.61 9.08
C ALA A 138 -47.82 -6.03 8.65
N TYR A 139 -48.96 -6.48 9.11
CA TYR A 139 -49.57 -7.75 8.76
C TYR A 139 -50.96 -7.47 8.14
N PRO A 140 -51.04 -7.15 6.84
CA PRO A 140 -52.28 -6.75 6.18
C PRO A 140 -53.36 -7.82 6.24
N GLU A 141 -52.96 -9.10 6.19
CA GLU A 141 -53.87 -10.25 6.25
C GLU A 141 -54.62 -10.35 7.60
N ASP A 142 -53.95 -9.97 8.69
CA ASP A 142 -54.47 -9.99 10.03
C ASP A 142 -55.09 -8.64 10.44
N GLY A 143 -54.96 -7.62 9.60
CA GLY A 143 -55.50 -6.29 9.86
C GLY A 143 -54.79 -5.56 10.99
N ILE A 144 -53.53 -5.86 11.25
CA ILE A 144 -52.75 -5.29 12.36
C ILE A 144 -51.36 -4.83 11.96
N ILE A 145 -50.88 -3.86 12.70
CA ILE A 145 -49.46 -3.44 12.71
C ILE A 145 -48.93 -3.67 14.12
N VAL A 146 -47.85 -4.42 14.23
CA VAL A 146 -47.17 -4.66 15.49
C VAL A 146 -45.89 -3.84 15.51
N ARG A 147 -45.66 -3.12 16.60
CA ARG A 147 -44.44 -2.37 16.83
C ARG A 147 -43.84 -2.79 18.16
N THR A 148 -42.62 -3.26 18.13
CA THR A 148 -41.78 -3.39 19.32
C THR A 148 -40.76 -2.25 19.39
N SER A 149 -40.45 -1.84 20.59
CA SER A 149 -39.44 -0.78 20.80
C SER A 149 -38.63 -1.07 22.03
N HIS A 150 -37.35 -0.71 21.94
CA HIS A 150 -36.39 -0.82 23.04
C HIS A 150 -35.90 0.56 23.44
N LYS A 151 -35.77 0.82 24.75
CA LYS A 151 -35.26 2.09 25.23
C LYS A 151 -33.81 2.28 24.78
N TYR A 152 -33.51 3.44 24.20
CA TYR A 152 -32.16 3.79 23.81
C TYR A 152 -31.40 4.29 25.03
N ASP A 153 -30.94 3.35 25.85
CA ASP A 153 -30.16 3.59 27.04
C ASP A 153 -28.66 3.38 26.83
N VAL A 154 -27.88 3.49 27.87
CA VAL A 154 -26.41 3.27 27.85
C VAL A 154 -26.07 1.84 27.39
N ASN A 155 -26.91 0.84 27.77
CA ASN A 155 -26.66 -0.55 27.43
C ASN A 155 -26.82 -0.78 25.93
N LEU A 156 -27.94 -0.30 25.34
CA LEU A 156 -28.17 -0.37 23.90
C LEU A 156 -27.13 0.45 23.13
N ALA A 157 -26.79 1.65 23.62
CA ALA A 157 -25.74 2.46 23.03
C ALA A 157 -24.40 1.71 23.00
N ASN A 158 -24.03 1.03 24.09
CA ASN A 158 -22.82 0.22 24.18
C ASN A 158 -22.87 -1.01 23.27
N MET A 159 -24.03 -1.65 23.11
CA MET A 159 -24.21 -2.75 22.14
C MET A 159 -24.01 -2.28 20.70
N LEU A 160 -24.38 -1.04 20.37
CA LEU A 160 -24.20 -0.43 19.05
C LEU A 160 -22.78 0.11 18.83
N VAL A 161 -21.99 0.30 19.90
CA VAL A 161 -20.57 0.68 19.75
C VAL A 161 -19.81 -0.53 19.22
N SER A 162 -19.12 -0.32 18.11
CA SER A 162 -18.26 -1.33 17.50
C SER A 162 -17.17 -1.76 18.49
N ASP A 163 -16.90 -3.06 18.55
CA ASP A 163 -15.77 -3.59 19.29
C ASP A 163 -14.47 -2.96 18.79
N LYS A 164 -13.71 -2.30 19.66
CA LYS A 164 -12.46 -1.62 19.30
C LYS A 164 -11.31 -2.58 19.00
N GLY A 165 -11.50 -3.89 19.18
CA GLY A 165 -10.48 -4.91 18.96
C GLY A 165 -9.93 -4.87 17.52
N TYR A 166 -10.81 -4.71 16.52
CA TYR A 166 -10.39 -4.63 15.10
C TYR A 166 -9.53 -3.38 14.81
N LEU A 167 -9.72 -2.27 15.55
CA LEU A 167 -8.89 -1.07 15.38
C LEU A 167 -7.46 -1.34 15.81
N TRP A 168 -7.27 -2.01 16.95
CA TRP A 168 -5.94 -2.36 17.45
C TRP A 168 -5.23 -3.35 16.52
N THR A 169 -5.94 -4.34 16.00
CA THR A 169 -5.36 -5.29 15.04
C THR A 169 -5.00 -4.59 13.72
N ALA A 170 -5.83 -3.67 13.22
CA ALA A 170 -5.54 -2.88 12.03
C ALA A 170 -4.32 -1.97 12.23
N ILE A 171 -4.20 -1.28 13.38
CA ILE A 171 -3.06 -0.44 13.71
C ILE A 171 -1.78 -1.27 13.80
N LEU A 172 -1.81 -2.42 14.49
CA LEU A 172 -0.66 -3.30 14.64
C LEU A 172 -0.17 -3.80 13.26
N LEU A 173 -1.09 -4.28 12.43
CA LEU A 173 -0.79 -4.75 11.08
C LEU A 173 -0.20 -3.62 10.21
N SER A 174 -0.76 -2.41 10.34
CA SER A 174 -0.26 -1.22 9.66
C SER A 174 1.18 -0.88 10.03
N ILE A 175 1.51 -0.94 11.32
CA ILE A 175 2.87 -0.68 11.81
C ILE A 175 3.85 -1.72 11.26
N ILE A 176 3.48 -3.00 11.28
CA ILE A 176 4.30 -4.10 10.75
C ILE A 176 4.57 -3.88 9.26
N LEU A 177 3.52 -3.57 8.49
CA LEU A 177 3.63 -3.36 7.05
C LEU A 177 4.52 -2.16 6.72
N LEU A 178 4.33 -1.02 7.40
CA LEU A 178 5.17 0.16 7.26
C LEU A 178 6.64 -0.12 7.60
N PHE A 179 6.90 -0.93 8.62
CA PHE A 179 8.26 -1.34 8.98
C PHE A 179 8.91 -2.19 7.89
N ILE A 180 8.17 -3.14 7.30
CA ILE A 180 8.65 -3.96 6.18
C ILE A 180 8.96 -3.06 4.97
N PHE A 181 8.05 -2.15 4.60
CA PHE A 181 8.27 -1.19 3.52
C PHE A 181 9.47 -0.30 3.74
N TYR A 182 9.61 0.26 4.96
CA TYR A 182 10.77 1.07 5.32
C TYR A 182 12.08 0.30 5.11
N ARG A 183 12.14 -0.95 5.56
CA ARG A 183 13.32 -1.82 5.38
C ARG A 183 13.64 -2.05 3.91
N HIS A 184 12.65 -2.33 3.06
CA HIS A 184 12.85 -2.52 1.62
C HIS A 184 13.29 -1.24 0.91
N ILE A 185 12.61 -0.13 1.14
CA ILE A 185 12.97 1.17 0.53
C ILE A 185 14.40 1.58 0.93
N ARG A 186 14.77 1.36 2.17
CA ARG A 186 16.13 1.66 2.64
C ARG A 186 17.19 0.83 1.91
N ARG A 187 16.95 -0.47 1.68
CA ARG A 187 17.87 -1.34 0.92
C ARG A 187 18.04 -0.85 -0.52
N ILE A 188 16.94 -0.60 -1.22
CA ILE A 188 16.95 -0.08 -2.60
C ILE A 188 17.70 1.25 -2.67
N SER A 189 17.42 2.17 -1.75
CA SER A 189 18.07 3.49 -1.69
C SER A 189 19.57 3.39 -1.45
N LEU A 190 20.03 2.43 -0.65
CA LEU A 190 21.46 2.18 -0.41
C LEU A 190 22.16 1.70 -1.68
N ASN A 191 21.60 0.72 -2.39
CA ASN A 191 22.17 0.19 -3.63
C ASN A 191 22.27 1.28 -4.70
N ILE A 192 21.20 2.07 -4.90
CA ILE A 192 21.21 3.19 -5.88
C ILE A 192 22.27 4.25 -5.49
N THR A 193 22.40 4.58 -4.19
CA THR A 193 23.36 5.54 -3.72
C THR A 193 24.78 5.06 -3.96
N ASN A 194 25.06 3.80 -3.67
CA ASN A 194 26.37 3.20 -3.84
C ASN A 194 26.73 3.05 -5.32
N LEU A 195 25.78 2.67 -6.17
CA LEU A 195 25.97 2.63 -7.61
C LEU A 195 26.24 4.03 -8.20
N ARG A 196 25.54 5.07 -7.70
CA ARG A 196 25.81 6.46 -8.09
C ARG A 196 27.21 6.92 -7.68
N LYS A 197 27.68 6.55 -6.48
CA LYS A 197 29.03 6.83 -6.03
C LYS A 197 30.06 6.14 -6.92
N PHE A 198 29.86 4.85 -7.22
CA PHE A 198 30.67 4.10 -8.16
C PHE A 198 30.78 4.78 -9.53
N ALA A 199 29.60 5.14 -10.12
CA ALA A 199 29.59 5.84 -11.40
C ALA A 199 30.33 7.19 -11.37
N GLY A 200 30.26 7.93 -10.26
CA GLY A 200 31.02 9.17 -10.07
C GLY A 200 32.52 8.95 -10.00
N LEU A 201 33.00 7.91 -9.30
CA LEU A 201 34.42 7.54 -9.24
C LEU A 201 34.91 7.07 -10.62
N ALA A 202 34.12 6.24 -11.32
CA ALA A 202 34.40 5.78 -12.67
C ALA A 202 34.58 6.95 -13.66
N ALA A 203 33.66 7.92 -13.62
CA ALA A 203 33.71 9.11 -14.48
C ALA A 203 34.89 10.04 -14.19
N SER A 204 35.42 10.04 -12.94
CA SER A 204 36.59 10.84 -12.57
C SER A 204 37.92 10.17 -12.91
N GLY A 205 37.91 8.97 -13.48
CA GLY A 205 39.12 8.23 -13.84
C GLY A 205 39.94 7.73 -12.63
N GLN A 206 39.33 7.70 -11.45
CA GLN A 206 39.97 7.14 -10.26
C GLN A 206 40.04 5.62 -10.34
N ASP A 207 41.13 5.04 -9.82
CA ASP A 207 41.30 3.60 -9.72
C ASP A 207 40.22 3.02 -8.77
N ILE A 208 39.35 2.20 -9.32
CA ILE A 208 38.20 1.61 -8.61
C ILE A 208 38.50 0.18 -8.14
N SER A 209 39.67 -0.38 -8.55
CA SER A 209 40.03 -1.79 -8.30
C SER A 209 40.02 -2.15 -6.80
N ASN A 210 40.20 -1.18 -5.90
CA ASN A 210 40.19 -1.35 -4.44
C ASN A 210 39.03 -0.66 -3.72
N SER A 211 38.01 -0.17 -4.44
CA SER A 211 36.85 0.46 -3.78
C SER A 211 35.90 -0.61 -3.26
N ASP A 212 35.98 -0.90 -1.96
CA ASP A 212 35.03 -1.77 -1.24
C ASP A 212 33.68 -1.04 -1.09
N ILE A 213 32.87 -1.05 -2.16
CA ILE A 213 31.54 -0.45 -2.17
C ILE A 213 30.55 -1.54 -1.75
N PRO A 214 29.99 -1.49 -0.52
CA PRO A 214 29.11 -2.53 -0.04
C PRO A 214 27.75 -2.45 -0.73
N PHE A 215 27.36 -3.51 -1.38
CA PHE A 215 25.98 -3.72 -1.89
C PHE A 215 25.20 -4.62 -0.94
N THR A 216 23.88 -4.56 -1.01
CA THR A 216 23.01 -5.46 -0.24
C THR A 216 22.97 -6.84 -0.90
N ASP A 217 22.71 -7.86 -0.09
CA ASP A 217 22.63 -9.26 -0.54
C ASP A 217 21.21 -9.55 -1.06
N ASP A 218 20.86 -8.86 -2.17
CA ASP A 218 19.58 -8.98 -2.89
C ASP A 218 19.81 -8.88 -4.41
N GLU A 219 18.77 -9.09 -5.22
CA GLU A 219 18.86 -9.09 -6.68
C GLU A 219 19.43 -7.76 -7.23
N LEU A 220 19.05 -6.64 -6.63
CA LEU A 220 19.57 -5.31 -7.02
C LEU A 220 21.03 -5.14 -6.64
N GLY A 221 21.42 -5.66 -5.48
CA GLY A 221 22.82 -5.69 -5.05
C GLY A 221 23.67 -6.58 -5.95
N GLY A 222 23.14 -7.74 -6.36
CA GLY A 222 23.78 -8.64 -7.33
C GLY A 222 24.03 -7.97 -8.67
N ILE A 223 23.02 -7.31 -9.24
CA ILE A 223 23.14 -6.54 -10.51
C ILE A 223 24.18 -5.42 -10.34
N SER A 224 24.15 -4.69 -9.23
CA SER A 224 25.08 -3.61 -8.97
C SER A 224 26.53 -4.11 -8.87
N SER A 225 26.74 -5.23 -8.24
CA SER A 225 28.06 -5.90 -8.15
C SER A 225 28.56 -6.34 -9.51
N GLU A 226 27.70 -6.92 -10.34
CA GLU A 226 28.04 -7.34 -11.71
C GLU A 226 28.43 -6.14 -12.59
N ILE A 227 27.74 -5.02 -12.50
CA ILE A 227 28.09 -3.78 -13.21
C ILE A 227 29.51 -3.31 -12.82
N VAL A 228 29.84 -3.34 -11.53
CA VAL A 228 31.18 -2.98 -11.05
C VAL A 228 32.24 -3.92 -11.62
N HIS A 229 31.97 -5.22 -11.60
CA HIS A 229 32.87 -6.23 -12.14
C HIS A 229 33.10 -6.08 -13.65
N LEU A 230 32.03 -5.87 -14.43
CA LEU A 230 32.12 -5.64 -15.87
C LEU A 230 32.92 -4.37 -16.21
N TYR A 231 32.74 -3.29 -15.43
CA TYR A 231 33.50 -2.07 -15.61
C TYR A 231 35.00 -2.28 -15.32
N ALA A 232 35.36 -2.97 -14.24
CA ALA A 232 36.72 -3.30 -13.92
C ALA A 232 37.40 -4.14 -15.04
N LYS A 233 36.70 -5.11 -15.59
CA LYS A 233 37.12 -5.91 -16.74
C LYS A 233 37.36 -5.06 -18.00
N LEU A 234 36.45 -4.11 -18.26
CA LEU A 234 36.59 -3.18 -19.38
C LEU A 234 37.88 -2.30 -19.21
N GLN A 235 38.08 -1.72 -18.03
CA GLN A 235 39.21 -0.89 -17.73
C GLN A 235 40.53 -1.65 -17.91
N ASN A 236 40.67 -2.86 -17.38
CA ASN A 236 41.84 -3.71 -17.57
C ASN A 236 42.10 -4.00 -19.06
N SER A 237 41.04 -4.26 -19.84
CA SER A 237 41.16 -4.49 -21.30
C SER A 237 41.71 -3.25 -22.05
N GLU A 238 41.27 -2.04 -21.66
CA GLU A 238 41.75 -0.79 -22.29
C GLU A 238 43.21 -0.50 -21.89
N ASP A 239 43.62 -0.80 -20.68
CA ASP A 239 45.00 -0.68 -20.23
C ASP A 239 45.91 -1.66 -20.97
N ASP A 240 45.50 -2.90 -21.15
CA ASP A 240 46.24 -3.90 -21.95
C ASP A 240 46.37 -3.48 -23.42
N LYS A 241 45.33 -2.96 -24.05
CA LYS A 241 45.39 -2.41 -25.42
C LYS A 241 46.41 -1.24 -25.52
N THR A 242 46.35 -0.35 -24.54
CA THR A 242 47.28 0.82 -24.49
C THR A 242 48.72 0.37 -24.33
N ARG A 243 48.97 -0.61 -23.47
CA ARG A 243 50.30 -1.22 -23.26
C ARG A 243 50.80 -1.90 -24.54
N LEU A 244 49.97 -2.71 -25.18
CA LEU A 244 50.30 -3.40 -26.41
C LEU A 244 50.59 -2.40 -27.53
N LYS A 245 49.82 -1.34 -27.68
CA LYS A 245 50.05 -0.27 -28.67
C LYS A 245 51.40 0.42 -28.42
N ARG A 246 51.79 0.71 -27.18
CA ARG A 246 53.10 1.28 -26.84
C ARG A 246 54.25 0.32 -27.22
N GLN A 247 54.10 -0.97 -26.86
CA GLN A 247 55.12 -1.99 -27.23
C GLN A 247 55.30 -2.11 -28.71
N LEU A 248 54.20 -2.18 -29.49
CA LEU A 248 54.25 -2.23 -30.97
C LEU A 248 54.95 -0.99 -31.55
N THR A 249 54.61 0.21 -31.05
CA THR A 249 55.23 1.45 -31.51
C THR A 249 56.73 1.49 -31.21
N GLN A 250 57.12 1.07 -29.99
CA GLN A 250 58.53 1.00 -29.60
C GLN A 250 59.31 -0.02 -30.45
N ASN A 251 58.76 -1.21 -30.64
CA ASN A 251 59.41 -2.24 -31.44
C ASN A 251 59.53 -1.78 -32.92
N ALA A 252 58.46 -1.21 -33.52
CA ALA A 252 58.56 -0.66 -34.88
C ALA A 252 59.60 0.45 -35.00
N ALA A 253 59.71 1.35 -34.00
CA ALA A 253 60.74 2.39 -33.97
C ALA A 253 62.16 1.81 -33.91
N HIS A 254 62.33 0.73 -33.11
CA HIS A 254 63.63 0.04 -33.04
C HIS A 254 63.98 -0.68 -34.35
N GLU A 255 63.03 -1.42 -34.90
CA GLU A 255 63.21 -2.15 -36.19
C GLU A 255 63.43 -1.21 -37.39
N LEU A 256 62.90 0.01 -37.37
CA LEU A 256 63.14 1.02 -38.39
C LEU A 256 64.46 1.77 -38.19
N ARG A 257 64.92 1.95 -36.95
CA ARG A 257 66.16 2.68 -36.67
C ARG A 257 67.38 2.00 -37.27
N THR A 258 67.47 0.68 -37.21
CA THR A 258 68.62 -0.10 -37.71
C THR A 258 68.78 0.06 -39.22
N PRO A 259 67.80 -0.17 -40.10
CA PRO A 259 67.98 0.03 -41.55
C PRO A 259 68.23 1.49 -41.92
N VAL A 260 67.49 2.44 -41.26
CA VAL A 260 67.76 3.87 -41.48
C VAL A 260 69.19 4.29 -41.11
N SER A 261 69.70 3.79 -40.00
CA SER A 261 71.10 4.07 -39.59
C SER A 261 72.11 3.43 -40.56
N SER A 262 71.81 2.22 -41.06
CA SER A 262 72.67 1.56 -42.05
C SER A 262 72.67 2.34 -43.38
N ILE A 263 71.50 2.74 -43.88
CA ILE A 263 71.37 3.56 -45.10
C ILE A 263 72.12 4.87 -44.95
N ARG A 264 71.93 5.57 -43.82
CA ARG A 264 72.68 6.81 -43.49
C ARG A 264 74.17 6.60 -43.52
N GLY A 265 74.68 5.55 -42.82
CA GLY A 265 76.10 5.24 -42.79
C GLY A 265 76.67 4.93 -44.16
N TYR A 266 75.93 4.21 -45.03
CA TYR A 266 76.42 3.97 -46.39
C TYR A 266 76.49 5.26 -47.23
N ILE A 267 75.42 6.13 -47.09
CA ILE A 267 75.40 7.43 -47.78
C ILE A 267 76.50 8.34 -47.31
N GLU A 268 76.72 8.45 -45.98
CA GLU A 268 77.82 9.24 -45.38
C GLU A 268 79.22 8.72 -45.87
N THR A 269 79.37 7.40 -45.95
CA THR A 269 80.66 6.82 -46.49
C THR A 269 80.92 7.20 -47.93
N VAL A 270 79.84 7.24 -48.78
CA VAL A 270 80.02 7.68 -50.18
C VAL A 270 80.27 9.17 -50.30
N LEU A 271 79.66 10.01 -49.45
CA LEU A 271 79.83 11.46 -49.49
C LEU A 271 81.17 11.89 -48.95
N ASP A 272 81.72 11.20 -47.95
CA ASP A 272 82.98 11.51 -47.31
C ASP A 272 84.25 11.03 -48.15
N ASN A 273 83.99 10.20 -49.19
CA ASN A 273 85.07 9.68 -50.05
C ASN A 273 84.77 9.99 -51.55
N PRO A 274 84.97 11.25 -51.98
CA PRO A 274 84.63 11.68 -53.34
C PRO A 274 85.44 11.00 -54.43
N ASP A 275 86.64 10.52 -54.07
CA ASP A 275 87.57 9.82 -55.01
C ASP A 275 87.34 8.29 -55.00
N MET A 276 86.28 7.79 -54.45
CA MET A 276 85.91 6.37 -54.41
C MET A 276 85.69 5.83 -55.87
N ASP A 277 86.24 4.63 -56.14
CA ASP A 277 86.06 4.00 -57.39
C ASP A 277 84.54 3.70 -57.62
N ARG A 278 84.10 3.78 -58.91
CA ARG A 278 82.71 3.65 -59.33
C ARG A 278 82.08 2.31 -58.95
N LYS A 279 82.83 1.23 -58.88
CA LYS A 279 82.34 -0.11 -58.56
C LYS A 279 82.04 -0.21 -57.08
N THR A 280 82.94 0.33 -56.19
CA THR A 280 82.70 0.38 -54.71
C THR A 280 81.59 1.30 -54.33
N MET A 281 81.44 2.48 -55.01
CA MET A 281 80.30 3.38 -54.81
C MET A 281 78.96 2.72 -55.12
N GLN A 282 78.90 2.01 -56.29
CA GLN A 282 77.77 1.30 -56.74
C GLN A 282 77.34 0.19 -55.72
N GLY A 283 78.28 -0.52 -55.14
CA GLY A 283 78.02 -1.52 -54.10
C GLY A 283 77.37 -0.95 -52.81
N PHE A 284 77.76 0.26 -52.38
CA PHE A 284 77.12 0.93 -51.24
C PHE A 284 75.73 1.36 -51.56
N LEU A 285 75.43 1.90 -52.80
CA LEU A 285 74.12 2.28 -53.22
C LEU A 285 73.18 1.07 -53.37
N GLU A 286 73.70 -0.07 -53.83
CA GLU A 286 72.92 -1.31 -53.94
C GLU A 286 72.55 -1.84 -52.51
N ARG A 287 73.44 -1.74 -51.53
CA ARG A 287 73.15 -2.07 -50.13
C ARG A 287 72.11 -1.15 -49.55
N CYS A 288 72.14 0.16 -49.85
CA CYS A 288 71.10 1.10 -49.46
C CYS A 288 69.74 0.69 -50.04
N ARG A 289 69.67 0.22 -51.28
CA ARG A 289 68.44 -0.20 -51.93
C ARG A 289 67.89 -1.51 -51.36
N ALA A 290 68.74 -2.35 -50.85
CA ALA A 290 68.38 -3.67 -50.28
C ALA A 290 67.89 -3.59 -48.84
N GLN A 291 68.07 -2.46 -48.13
CA GLN A 291 67.54 -2.19 -46.77
C GLN A 291 66.16 -1.60 -46.85
#